data_4e2f6233bf01e8c98ce6d15d09db1421
#
_entry.id   4e2f6233bf01e8c98ce6d15d09db1421
#
_cell.length_a   1.000
_cell.length_b   1.000
_cell.length_c   1.000
_cell.angle_alpha   90.00
_cell.angle_beta   90.00
_cell.angle_gamma   90.00
#
_symmetry.space_group_name_H-M   'P 1'
#
loop_
_entity.id
_entity.type
_entity.pdbx_description
1 polymer ?
#
loop_
_entity_poly.entity_id
_entity_poly.type
_entity_poly.pdbx_seq_one_letter_code
_entity_poly.pdbx_strand_id
1 'polypeptide(L)'
;MKKSHSTWFDWAEAESADVLAGLPADIRAKLGNILITLEARPAPEDEDDDLLGLFTGWTYGEELEEQDPLPPSVRLFIENLRREADDDPRRFREEVRTTLLHEIGHYLGLDEDGLDALGIG
;
A
#
# COMPACT_ATOMS: atom_id res chain seq x y z
N MET A 1 -8.52 14.71 24.03
CA MET A 1 -7.22 15.03 23.42
C MET A 1 -7.30 15.02 21.91
N LYS A 2 -6.69 15.98 21.27
CA LYS A 2 -6.68 16.08 19.84
C LYS A 2 -5.80 14.97 19.24
N LYS A 3 -6.33 14.26 18.25
CA LYS A 3 -5.55 13.21 17.60
C LYS A 3 -4.42 13.83 16.79
N SER A 4 -3.21 13.38 17.05
CA SER A 4 -2.04 13.90 16.37
C SER A 4 -1.85 13.22 15.02
N HIS A 5 -1.02 13.83 14.18
CA HIS A 5 -0.58 13.28 12.91
C HIS A 5 -0.04 11.86 13.09
N SER A 6 0.76 11.61 14.16
CA SER A 6 1.35 10.31 14.39
C SER A 6 0.32 9.22 14.72
N THR A 7 -0.85 9.58 15.28
CA THR A 7 -1.90 8.60 15.53
C THR A 7 -2.40 7.97 14.23
N TRP A 8 -2.62 8.77 13.21
CA TRP A 8 -3.06 8.26 11.91
C TRP A 8 -1.99 7.39 11.27
N PHE A 9 -0.73 7.79 11.40
CA PHE A 9 0.38 6.98 10.90
C PHE A 9 0.46 5.65 11.64
N ASP A 10 0.27 5.65 12.96
CA ASP A 10 0.28 4.43 13.75
C ASP A 10 -0.85 3.48 13.34
N TRP A 11 -2.03 4.01 13.09
CA TRP A 11 -3.15 3.19 12.62
C TRP A 11 -2.87 2.61 11.24
N ALA A 12 -2.29 3.40 10.36
CA ALA A 12 -1.94 2.92 9.02
C ALA A 12 -0.88 1.82 9.09
N GLU A 13 0.10 1.98 9.95
CA GLU A 13 1.14 0.97 10.15
C GLU A 13 0.55 -0.34 10.66
N ALA A 14 -0.32 -0.24 11.67
CA ALA A 14 -0.95 -1.43 12.24
C ALA A 14 -1.83 -2.15 11.21
N GLU A 15 -2.60 -1.39 10.44
CA GLU A 15 -3.46 -1.97 9.42
C GLU A 15 -2.65 -2.60 8.30
N SER A 16 -1.56 -1.98 7.91
CA SER A 16 -0.67 -2.53 6.89
C SER A 16 -0.05 -3.85 7.34
N ALA A 17 0.40 -3.91 8.58
CA ALA A 17 0.96 -5.14 9.15
C ALA A 17 -0.10 -6.25 9.19
N ASP A 18 -1.33 -5.91 9.54
CA ASP A 18 -2.43 -6.85 9.60
C ASP A 18 -2.76 -7.41 8.22
N VAL A 19 -2.79 -6.54 7.21
CA VAL A 19 -3.03 -6.95 5.83
C VAL A 19 -1.97 -7.96 5.39
N LEU A 20 -0.69 -7.64 5.61
CA LEU A 20 0.39 -8.53 5.20
C LEU A 20 0.34 -9.87 5.92
N ALA A 21 0.03 -9.86 7.22
CA ALA A 21 -0.06 -11.08 8.00
C ALA A 21 -1.21 -11.99 7.55
N GLY A 22 -2.26 -11.40 7.00
CA GLY A 22 -3.43 -12.15 6.54
C GLY A 22 -3.33 -12.70 5.12
N LEU A 23 -2.27 -12.37 4.39
CA LEU A 23 -2.13 -12.86 3.01
C LEU A 23 -1.76 -14.34 2.97
N PRO A 24 -2.18 -15.06 1.89
CA PRO A 24 -1.73 -16.45 1.72
C PRO A 24 -0.22 -16.56 1.71
N ALA A 25 0.31 -17.68 2.18
CA ALA A 25 1.74 -17.89 2.33
C ALA A 25 2.51 -17.73 1.02
N ASP A 26 1.95 -18.21 -0.09
CA ASP A 26 2.60 -18.09 -1.39
C ASP A 26 2.67 -16.62 -1.86
N ILE A 27 1.65 -15.84 -1.55
CA ILE A 27 1.64 -14.41 -1.88
C ILE A 27 2.68 -13.69 -1.02
N ARG A 28 2.73 -13.99 0.28
CA ARG A 28 3.74 -13.38 1.15
C ARG A 28 5.15 -13.71 0.70
N ALA A 29 5.38 -14.93 0.22
CA ALA A 29 6.67 -15.33 -0.30
C ALA A 29 7.07 -14.50 -1.52
N LYS A 30 6.12 -14.21 -2.39
CA LYS A 30 6.37 -13.39 -3.57
C LYS A 30 6.66 -11.94 -3.22
N LEU A 31 6.06 -11.43 -2.14
CA LEU A 31 6.31 -10.06 -1.71
C LEU A 31 7.72 -9.88 -1.14
N GLY A 32 8.24 -10.90 -0.48
CA GLY A 32 9.62 -10.90 0.00
C GLY A 32 10.02 -9.62 0.72
N ASN A 33 10.83 -8.81 0.07
CA ASN A 33 11.40 -7.59 0.64
C ASN A 33 10.64 -6.33 0.27
N ILE A 34 9.36 -6.44 -0.09
CA ILE A 34 8.59 -5.25 -0.42
C ILE A 34 8.59 -4.27 0.75
N LEU A 35 8.77 -3.01 0.43
CA LEU A 35 8.78 -1.94 1.43
C LEU A 35 7.45 -1.23 1.42
N ILE A 36 6.90 -1.00 2.61
CA ILE A 36 5.69 -0.19 2.77
C ILE A 36 6.12 1.08 3.47
N THR A 37 5.95 2.22 2.82
CA THR A 37 6.29 3.50 3.42
C THR A 37 5.05 4.34 3.63
N LEU A 38 5.03 5.08 4.71
CA LEU A 38 3.92 5.95 5.05
C LEU A 38 4.39 7.39 4.92
N GLU A 39 3.72 8.15 4.07
CA GLU A 39 4.07 9.54 3.79
C GLU A 39 2.86 10.41 3.99
N ALA A 40 3.07 11.68 4.30
CA ALA A 40 1.95 12.58 4.50
C ALA A 40 1.18 12.81 3.19
N ARG A 41 1.91 13.20 2.15
CA ARG A 41 1.34 13.54 0.83
C ARG A 41 2.29 13.12 -0.27
N PRO A 42 1.78 13.02 -1.51
CA PRO A 42 2.65 12.80 -2.66
C PRO A 42 3.67 13.95 -2.80
N ALA A 43 4.85 13.61 -3.30
CA ALA A 43 5.87 14.60 -3.59
C ALA A 43 5.49 15.35 -4.88
N PRO A 44 6.06 16.56 -5.10
CA PRO A 44 5.76 17.31 -6.33
C PRO A 44 6.03 16.52 -7.61
N GLU A 45 7.04 15.67 -7.61
CA GLU A 45 7.40 14.85 -8.78
C GLU A 45 6.46 13.69 -9.04
N ASP A 46 5.55 13.41 -8.14
CA ASP A 46 4.59 12.31 -8.30
C ASP A 46 3.43 12.66 -9.24
N GLU A 47 3.36 13.90 -9.67
CA GLU A 47 2.41 14.40 -10.68
C GLU A 47 0.94 14.48 -10.26
N ASP A 48 0.51 13.68 -9.31
CA ASP A 48 -0.89 13.66 -8.86
C ASP A 48 -0.93 13.83 -7.35
N ASP A 49 -1.49 14.95 -6.89
CA ASP A 49 -1.58 15.30 -5.48
C ASP A 49 -2.65 14.49 -4.73
N ASP A 50 -3.55 13.83 -5.47
CA ASP A 50 -4.68 13.13 -4.86
C ASP A 50 -4.46 11.63 -4.71
N LEU A 51 -3.28 11.13 -5.02
CA LEU A 51 -2.98 9.71 -4.88
C LEU A 51 -3.19 9.24 -3.44
N LEU A 52 -3.80 8.08 -3.29
CA LEU A 52 -3.93 7.42 -1.99
C LEU A 52 -2.74 6.50 -1.71
N GLY A 53 -2.20 5.91 -2.76
CA GLY A 53 -1.02 5.08 -2.69
C GLY A 53 -0.35 4.99 -4.04
N LEU A 54 0.88 4.50 -4.05
CA LEU A 54 1.64 4.38 -5.29
C LEU A 54 2.64 3.24 -5.19
N PHE A 55 2.57 2.32 -6.13
CA PHE A 55 3.58 1.28 -6.27
C PHE A 55 4.76 1.84 -7.05
N THR A 56 5.96 1.58 -6.58
CA THR A 56 7.19 2.03 -7.24
C THR A 56 8.14 0.84 -7.32
N GLY A 57 8.76 0.65 -8.47
CA GLY A 57 9.73 -0.40 -8.69
C GLY A 57 9.30 -1.36 -9.78
N TRP A 58 9.95 -2.51 -9.84
CA TRP A 58 9.68 -3.53 -10.84
C TRP A 58 8.55 -4.43 -10.36
N THR A 59 7.68 -4.87 -11.28
CA THR A 59 6.68 -5.87 -10.94
C THR A 59 7.37 -7.22 -10.73
N TYR A 60 6.64 -8.12 -10.06
CA TYR A 60 7.20 -9.44 -9.74
C TYR A 60 7.67 -10.16 -11.00
N GLY A 61 8.93 -10.56 -10.98
CA GLY A 61 9.56 -11.25 -12.10
C GLY A 61 10.38 -10.37 -13.01
N GLU A 62 10.08 -9.09 -13.12
CA GLU A 62 10.81 -8.17 -13.98
C GLU A 62 12.17 -7.82 -13.43
N GLU A 63 12.33 -7.82 -12.13
CA GLU A 63 13.58 -7.46 -11.47
C GLU A 63 14.75 -8.35 -11.88
N LEU A 64 14.47 -9.53 -12.41
CA LEU A 64 15.51 -10.46 -12.83
C LEU A 64 16.29 -9.96 -14.04
N GLU A 65 15.76 -9.01 -14.75
CA GLU A 65 16.39 -8.45 -15.94
C GLU A 65 17.28 -7.26 -15.63
N GLU A 66 17.22 -6.76 -14.40
CA GLU A 66 17.98 -5.60 -13.99
C GLU A 66 19.24 -6.01 -13.23
N GLN A 67 20.32 -5.26 -13.44
CA GLN A 67 21.58 -5.53 -12.76
C GLN A 67 21.58 -5.02 -11.33
N ASP A 68 20.77 -4.02 -11.04
CA ASP A 68 20.72 -3.39 -9.71
C ASP A 68 19.31 -2.91 -9.42
N PRO A 69 18.37 -3.82 -9.30
CA PRO A 69 16.98 -3.45 -9.09
C PRO A 69 16.77 -2.89 -7.69
N LEU A 70 16.04 -1.78 -7.61
CA LEU A 70 15.57 -1.28 -6.34
C LEU A 70 14.47 -2.20 -5.81
N PRO A 71 14.38 -2.37 -4.48
CA PRO A 71 13.28 -3.13 -3.92
C PRO A 71 11.94 -2.53 -4.31
N PRO A 72 10.92 -3.34 -4.58
CA PRO A 72 9.59 -2.81 -4.83
C PRO A 72 9.07 -2.14 -3.56
N SER A 73 8.34 -1.05 -3.72
CA SER A 73 7.77 -0.36 -2.59
C SER A 73 6.36 0.12 -2.87
N VAL A 74 5.56 0.19 -1.80
CA VAL A 74 4.26 0.82 -1.83
C VAL A 74 4.34 2.02 -0.90
N ARG A 75 3.95 3.16 -1.42
CA ARG A 75 3.89 4.41 -0.65
C ARG A 75 2.43 4.70 -0.37
N LEU A 76 2.08 4.91 0.90
CA LEU A 76 0.72 5.25 1.30
C LEU A 76 0.70 6.69 1.77
N PHE A 77 -0.26 7.46 1.27
CA PHE A 77 -0.31 8.90 1.54
C PHE A 77 -1.38 9.19 2.58
N ILE A 78 -0.95 9.32 3.82
CA ILE A 78 -1.80 9.28 4.99
C ILE A 78 -2.81 10.42 5.05
N GLU A 79 -2.41 11.64 4.69
CA GLU A 79 -3.34 12.75 4.71
C GLU A 79 -4.42 12.62 3.63
N ASN A 80 -4.05 12.09 2.47
CA ASN A 80 -5.03 11.87 1.42
C ASN A 80 -6.01 10.77 1.80
N LEU A 81 -5.51 9.71 2.46
CA LEU A 81 -6.37 8.63 2.96
C LEU A 81 -7.33 9.14 4.03
N ARG A 82 -6.86 10.02 4.92
CA ARG A 82 -7.73 10.65 5.92
C ARG A 82 -8.84 11.45 5.25
N ARG A 83 -8.49 12.25 4.26
CA ARG A 83 -9.45 13.07 3.54
C ARG A 83 -10.48 12.21 2.84
N GLU A 84 -10.04 11.13 2.19
CA GLU A 84 -10.95 10.21 1.54
C GLU A 84 -11.91 9.56 2.51
N ALA A 85 -11.47 9.33 3.74
CA ALA A 85 -12.26 8.71 4.80
C ALA A 85 -13.06 9.75 5.64
N ASP A 86 -13.01 11.03 5.28
CA ASP A 86 -13.65 12.10 6.02
C ASP A 86 -13.23 12.12 7.51
N ASP A 87 -11.96 11.82 7.77
CA ASP A 87 -11.40 11.76 9.12
C ASP A 87 -12.10 10.76 10.04
N ASP A 88 -12.79 9.77 9.49
CA ASP A 88 -13.41 8.69 10.26
C ASP A 88 -12.39 7.57 10.44
N PRO A 89 -11.99 7.24 11.68
CA PRO A 89 -10.97 6.22 11.91
C PRO A 89 -11.28 4.86 11.31
N ARG A 90 -12.52 4.42 11.37
CA ARG A 90 -12.91 3.12 10.78
C ARG A 90 -12.76 3.14 9.28
N ARG A 91 -13.31 4.18 8.64
CA ARG A 91 -13.21 4.31 7.17
C ARG A 91 -11.78 4.49 6.73
N PHE A 92 -10.98 5.20 7.53
CA PHE A 92 -9.56 5.37 7.26
C PHE A 92 -8.84 4.02 7.19
N ARG A 93 -9.09 3.16 8.17
CA ARG A 93 -8.45 1.83 8.17
C ARG A 93 -8.88 1.00 6.97
N GLU A 94 -10.15 1.09 6.59
CA GLU A 94 -10.65 0.41 5.40
C GLU A 94 -9.97 0.93 4.14
N GLU A 95 -9.77 2.24 4.04
CA GLU A 95 -9.08 2.85 2.90
C GLU A 95 -7.63 2.43 2.83
N VAL A 96 -6.94 2.36 3.97
CA VAL A 96 -5.56 1.88 4.02
C VAL A 96 -5.49 0.46 3.49
N ARG A 97 -6.37 -0.41 3.97
CA ARG A 97 -6.41 -1.81 3.56
C ARG A 97 -6.66 -1.95 2.06
N THR A 98 -7.69 -1.29 1.57
CA THR A 98 -8.05 -1.36 0.15
C THR A 98 -6.94 -0.84 -0.74
N THR A 99 -6.36 0.29 -0.37
CA THR A 99 -5.30 0.90 -1.15
C THR A 99 -4.06 0.00 -1.18
N LEU A 100 -3.67 -0.52 -0.02
CA LEU A 100 -2.49 -1.40 0.05
C LEU A 100 -2.69 -2.66 -0.80
N LEU A 101 -3.85 -3.29 -0.70
CA LEU A 101 -4.13 -4.49 -1.50
C LEU A 101 -4.11 -4.19 -2.99
N HIS A 102 -4.63 -3.02 -3.38
CA HIS A 102 -4.62 -2.61 -4.78
C HIS A 102 -3.18 -2.45 -5.30
N GLU A 103 -2.30 -1.82 -4.52
CA GLU A 103 -0.91 -1.63 -4.93
C GLU A 103 -0.12 -2.94 -4.90
N ILE A 104 -0.41 -3.83 -3.96
CA ILE A 104 0.16 -5.18 -3.97
C ILE A 104 -0.25 -5.90 -5.25
N GLY A 105 -1.50 -5.71 -5.68
CA GLY A 105 -1.97 -6.27 -6.94
C GLY A 105 -1.14 -5.79 -8.12
N HIS A 106 -0.78 -4.51 -8.14
CA HIS A 106 0.09 -3.97 -9.20
C HIS A 106 1.43 -4.71 -9.23
N TYR A 107 2.04 -4.90 -8.06
CA TYR A 107 3.31 -5.62 -7.99
C TYR A 107 3.20 -7.03 -8.55
N LEU A 108 2.10 -7.71 -8.26
CA LEU A 108 1.89 -9.09 -8.70
C LEU A 108 1.35 -9.19 -10.12
N GLY A 109 1.05 -8.05 -10.76
CA GLY A 109 0.47 -8.03 -12.09
C GLY A 109 -0.99 -8.44 -12.12
N LEU A 110 -1.70 -8.26 -11.01
CA LEU A 110 -3.11 -8.63 -10.88
C LEU A 110 -4.00 -7.39 -10.93
N ASP A 111 -5.18 -7.57 -11.49
CA ASP A 111 -6.24 -6.57 -11.40
C ASP A 111 -7.16 -6.95 -10.22
N GLU A 112 -8.28 -6.23 -10.07
CA GLU A 112 -9.23 -6.50 -8.99
C GLU A 112 -9.81 -7.91 -9.09
N ASP A 113 -10.10 -8.38 -10.29
CA ASP A 113 -10.62 -9.73 -10.48
C ASP A 113 -9.60 -10.78 -10.04
N GLY A 114 -8.33 -10.55 -10.33
CA GLY A 114 -7.26 -11.45 -9.91
C GLY A 114 -7.13 -11.51 -8.40
N LEU A 115 -7.23 -10.35 -7.74
CA LEU A 115 -7.18 -10.29 -6.28
C LEU A 115 -8.39 -11.00 -5.66
N ASP A 116 -9.58 -10.77 -6.22
CA ASP A 116 -10.78 -11.44 -5.73
C ASP A 116 -10.69 -12.95 -5.86
N ALA A 117 -10.13 -13.43 -6.98
CA ALA A 117 -9.95 -14.86 -7.21
C ALA A 117 -9.04 -15.49 -6.16
N LEU A 118 -8.11 -14.71 -5.59
CA LEU A 118 -7.23 -15.18 -4.53
C LEU A 118 -7.84 -15.01 -3.15
N GLY A 119 -9.01 -14.37 -3.04
CA GLY A 119 -9.68 -14.15 -1.77
C GLY A 119 -9.08 -13.02 -0.95
N ILE A 120 -8.35 -12.12 -1.56
CA ILE A 120 -7.68 -11.00 -0.87
C ILE A 120 -8.13 -9.63 -1.36
N GLY A 121 -9.10 -9.59 -2.26
CA GLY A 121 -9.65 -8.34 -2.79
C GLY A 121 -10.63 -7.65 -1.87
#